data_316c5dec5eeeeb911b3bc26baf86ace5
#
_entry.id   316c5dec5eeeeb911b3bc26baf86ace5
#
_cell.length_a   1.000
_cell.length_b   1.000
_cell.length_c   1.000
_cell.angle_alpha   90.00
_cell.angle_beta   90.00
_cell.angle_gamma   90.00
#
_symmetry.space_group_name_H-M   'P 1'
#
loop_
_entity.id
_entity.type
_entity.pdbx_description
1 polymer ?
#
loop_
_entity_poly.entity_id
_entity_poly.type
_entity_poly.pdbx_seq_one_letter_code
_entity_poly.pdbx_strand_id
1 'polypeptide(L)'
;MKLTKRHIVLSIIVGIIVCINLAYYLISRVDKPIAIKKYSELFFNDRLTIEMIKENNTDSEVESEGLFYDGADNITVEFPEINKTYYMSANNHGDIKNKYKLLKYNLIMNQEEDLSEYINENGAITLTRAIIIDKDKNYDVDLGEITLHPNKDRYKESKMRQLNSYGNNEEQCIDFYAHEEYYLNKIESKYLDELKKYYDFYIIVGGENEDREKISIENIKYPYKIKKDKILLFVAAKKDNIDIIDLEKYYDTSIRIEVENEKKEIEYLYLKVKNKESTDLL
;
A
#
# COMPACT_ATOMS: atom_id res chain seq x y z
N MET A 1 42.60 -42.09 26.90
CA MET A 1 42.54 -41.78 25.42
C MET A 1 43.13 -40.40 25.20
N LYS A 2 44.34 -40.27 24.61
CA LYS A 2 44.93 -38.93 24.38
C LYS A 2 44.26 -38.31 23.14
N LEU A 3 43.48 -37.27 23.36
CA LEU A 3 42.95 -36.45 22.25
C LEU A 3 44.11 -35.90 21.44
N THR A 4 44.15 -36.22 20.16
CA THR A 4 45.16 -35.66 19.26
C THR A 4 44.85 -34.21 18.99
N LYS A 5 45.88 -33.37 18.74
CA LYS A 5 45.71 -31.90 18.42
C LYS A 5 44.62 -31.70 17.34
N ARG A 6 44.51 -32.63 16.36
CA ARG A 6 43.49 -32.60 15.30
C ARG A 6 42.05 -32.68 15.85
N HIS A 7 41.80 -33.54 16.83
CA HIS A 7 40.46 -33.65 17.42
C HIS A 7 40.05 -32.39 18.19
N ILE A 8 41.02 -31.76 18.88
CA ILE A 8 40.78 -30.51 19.59
C ILE A 8 40.42 -29.38 18.59
N VAL A 9 41.19 -29.23 17.50
CA VAL A 9 40.94 -28.22 16.47
C VAL A 9 39.55 -28.46 15.81
N LEU A 10 39.22 -29.71 15.48
CA LEU A 10 37.94 -30.05 14.88
C LEU A 10 36.76 -29.70 15.82
N SER A 11 36.91 -30.03 17.13
CA SER A 11 35.88 -29.68 18.12
C SER A 11 35.65 -28.18 18.27
N ILE A 12 36.73 -27.39 18.18
CA ILE A 12 36.63 -25.91 18.21
C ILE A 12 35.91 -25.41 16.98
N ILE A 13 36.25 -25.90 15.78
CA ILE A 13 35.57 -25.51 14.53
C ILE A 13 34.09 -25.84 14.58
N VAL A 14 33.73 -27.06 15.00
CA VAL A 14 32.33 -27.46 15.16
C VAL A 14 31.60 -26.57 16.18
N GLY A 15 32.25 -26.28 17.31
CA GLY A 15 31.70 -25.37 18.32
C GLY A 15 31.42 -23.97 17.75
N ILE A 16 32.33 -23.40 16.98
CA ILE A 16 32.15 -22.11 16.33
C ILE A 16 30.98 -22.14 15.34
N ILE A 17 30.89 -23.17 14.51
CA ILE A 17 29.79 -23.33 13.55
C ILE A 17 28.44 -23.41 14.27
N VAL A 18 28.36 -24.18 15.36
CA VAL A 18 27.13 -24.30 16.17
C VAL A 18 26.78 -22.96 16.79
N CYS A 19 27.75 -22.22 17.36
CA CYS A 19 27.52 -20.90 17.93
C CYS A 19 27.05 -19.89 16.87
N ILE A 20 27.65 -19.89 15.69
CA ILE A 20 27.21 -19.00 14.58
C ILE A 20 25.78 -19.33 14.15
N ASN A 21 25.47 -20.63 13.97
CA ASN A 21 24.11 -21.04 13.58
C ASN A 21 23.09 -20.70 14.68
N LEU A 22 23.44 -20.90 15.95
CA LEU A 22 22.56 -20.52 17.07
C LEU A 22 22.36 -19.02 17.15
N ALA A 23 23.44 -18.23 17.01
CA ALA A 23 23.34 -16.78 16.97
C ALA A 23 22.48 -16.30 15.79
N TYR A 24 22.69 -16.86 14.60
CA TYR A 24 21.88 -16.59 13.43
C TYR A 24 20.41 -16.94 13.66
N TYR A 25 20.13 -18.10 14.25
CA TYR A 25 18.76 -18.52 14.60
C TYR A 25 18.09 -17.56 15.58
N LEU A 26 18.80 -17.15 16.64
CA LEU A 26 18.26 -16.22 17.64
C LEU A 26 18.03 -14.81 17.08
N ILE A 27 18.95 -14.31 16.25
CA ILE A 27 18.84 -12.98 15.63
C ILE A 27 17.72 -12.97 14.57
N SER A 28 17.56 -14.06 13.82
CA SER A 28 16.57 -14.15 12.75
C SER A 28 15.17 -14.55 13.23
N ARG A 29 14.98 -14.75 14.54
CA ARG A 29 13.68 -15.11 15.08
C ARG A 29 12.80 -13.88 15.23
N VAL A 30 11.60 -13.94 14.64
CA VAL A 30 10.57 -12.92 14.79
C VAL A 30 9.60 -13.37 15.88
N ASP A 31 9.90 -13.00 17.13
CA ASP A 31 9.07 -13.39 18.28
C ASP A 31 7.70 -12.72 18.30
N LYS A 32 7.56 -11.61 17.59
CA LYS A 32 6.31 -10.83 17.48
C LYS A 32 6.03 -10.52 16.02
N PRO A 33 4.77 -10.48 15.61
CA PRO A 33 4.40 -9.99 14.29
C PRO A 33 4.92 -8.57 14.07
N ILE A 34 5.49 -8.33 12.89
CA ILE A 34 6.02 -7.01 12.51
C ILE A 34 5.08 -6.42 11.45
N ALA A 35 4.47 -5.28 11.75
CA ALA A 35 3.70 -4.55 10.76
C ALA A 35 4.63 -3.85 9.76
N ILE A 36 4.25 -3.87 8.50
CA ILE A 36 4.93 -3.11 7.46
C ILE A 36 4.42 -1.69 7.52
N LYS A 37 5.30 -0.74 7.82
CA LYS A 37 4.97 0.68 7.89
C LYS A 37 4.65 1.23 6.51
N LYS A 38 3.51 1.89 6.39
CA LYS A 38 3.02 2.50 5.16
C LYS A 38 2.87 4.00 5.29
N TYR A 39 3.06 4.69 4.18
CA TYR A 39 2.73 6.10 4.02
C TYR A 39 1.63 6.19 2.96
N SER A 40 0.41 6.43 3.42
CA SER A 40 -0.79 6.23 2.60
C SER A 40 -1.81 7.34 2.80
N GLU A 41 -2.43 7.77 1.72
CA GLU A 41 -3.69 8.52 1.73
C GLU A 41 -4.78 7.63 1.14
N LEU A 42 -5.79 7.35 1.93
CA LEU A 42 -6.92 6.50 1.57
C LEU A 42 -8.18 7.36 1.47
N PHE A 43 -8.88 7.20 0.37
CA PHE A 43 -10.16 7.84 0.12
C PHE A 43 -11.27 6.80 0.23
N PHE A 44 -12.50 7.27 0.29
CA PHE A 44 -13.67 6.40 0.34
C PHE A 44 -13.64 5.29 -0.73
N ASN A 45 -13.97 4.06 -0.40
CA ASN A 45 -13.82 2.81 -1.14
C ASN A 45 -12.39 2.23 -1.21
N ASP A 46 -11.39 2.93 -0.74
CA ASP A 46 -10.10 2.29 -0.54
C ASP A 46 -10.20 1.24 0.57
N ARG A 47 -9.30 0.29 0.51
CA ARG A 47 -9.17 -0.71 1.57
C ARG A 47 -8.06 -0.27 2.50
N LEU A 48 -8.38 -0.13 3.78
CA LEU A 48 -7.35 -0.05 4.80
C LEU A 48 -6.73 -1.43 4.95
N THR A 49 -5.47 -1.57 4.55
CA THR A 49 -4.75 -2.83 4.60
C THR A 49 -3.59 -2.73 5.57
N ILE A 50 -3.56 -3.62 6.57
CA ILE A 50 -2.41 -3.81 7.46
C ILE A 50 -1.66 -5.04 6.98
N GLU A 51 -0.40 -4.89 6.64
CA GLU A 51 0.48 -5.97 6.22
C GLU A 51 1.42 -6.33 7.35
N MET A 52 1.51 -7.61 7.68
CA MET A 52 2.32 -8.11 8.79
C MET A 52 3.14 -9.31 8.39
N ILE A 53 4.36 -9.35 8.92
CA ILE A 53 5.25 -10.48 8.82
C ILE A 53 5.14 -11.28 10.11
N LYS A 54 4.84 -12.56 9.98
CA LYS A 54 4.78 -13.50 11.10
C LYS A 54 5.66 -14.72 10.81
N GLU A 55 6.28 -15.29 11.84
CA GLU A 55 7.01 -16.56 11.68
C GLU A 55 6.04 -17.68 11.29
N ASN A 56 6.46 -18.48 10.31
CA ASN A 56 5.71 -19.64 9.86
C ASN A 56 5.94 -20.80 10.86
N ASN A 57 5.07 -20.93 11.85
CA ASN A 57 5.13 -22.06 12.78
C ASN A 57 4.64 -23.32 12.06
N THR A 58 5.56 -24.12 11.58
CA THR A 58 5.30 -25.41 10.92
C THR A 58 4.70 -26.47 11.84
N ASP A 59 4.53 -26.20 13.13
CA ASP A 59 4.01 -27.15 14.12
C ASP A 59 2.48 -27.31 14.14
N SER A 60 1.76 -26.59 13.27
CA SER A 60 0.34 -26.84 13.02
C SER A 60 0.14 -27.39 11.61
N GLU A 61 0.64 -28.60 11.36
CA GLU A 61 0.17 -29.43 10.27
C GLU A 61 -1.32 -29.77 10.50
N VAL A 62 -2.18 -28.90 10.00
CA VAL A 62 -3.48 -29.32 9.55
C VAL A 62 -3.50 -29.06 8.05
N GLU A 63 -2.98 -30.03 7.31
CA GLU A 63 -3.30 -30.21 5.91
C GLU A 63 -4.82 -30.33 5.79
N SER A 64 -5.50 -29.26 5.50
CA SER A 64 -6.85 -29.32 4.93
C SER A 64 -6.73 -29.22 3.43
N GLU A 65 -6.53 -30.37 2.78
CA GLU A 65 -6.98 -30.57 1.41
C GLU A 65 -8.49 -30.38 1.36
N GLY A 66 -8.93 -29.17 1.02
CA GLY A 66 -10.35 -28.88 0.89
C GLY A 66 -10.56 -27.50 0.27
N LEU A 67 -11.20 -27.50 -0.87
CA LEU A 67 -11.57 -26.39 -1.77
C LEU A 67 -12.47 -25.31 -1.15
N PHE A 68 -12.28 -24.94 0.11
CA PHE A 68 -12.89 -23.76 0.72
C PHE A 68 -11.89 -23.14 1.70
N TYR A 69 -11.69 -21.83 1.56
CA TYR A 69 -10.88 -20.99 2.44
C TYR A 69 -11.48 -20.93 3.87
N ASP A 70 -11.30 -21.98 4.62
CA ASP A 70 -11.74 -22.08 6.02
C ASP A 70 -10.53 -21.92 6.95
N GLY A 71 -9.88 -20.80 6.87
CA GLY A 71 -8.68 -20.47 7.64
C GLY A 71 -8.31 -19.00 7.58
N ALA A 72 -9.25 -18.11 7.35
CA ALA A 72 -9.01 -16.68 7.54
C ALA A 72 -8.78 -16.48 9.05
N ASP A 73 -7.53 -16.30 9.45
CA ASP A 73 -7.18 -15.81 10.78
C ASP A 73 -7.77 -14.41 10.93
N ASN A 74 -8.97 -14.34 11.47
CA ASN A 74 -9.60 -13.07 11.77
C ASN A 74 -8.93 -12.48 13.01
N ILE A 75 -8.62 -11.20 12.94
CA ILE A 75 -8.07 -10.45 14.07
C ILE A 75 -9.00 -9.29 14.45
N THR A 76 -8.91 -8.91 15.69
CA THR A 76 -9.50 -7.66 16.15
C THR A 76 -8.38 -6.60 16.17
N VAL A 77 -8.66 -5.44 15.59
CA VAL A 77 -7.71 -4.32 15.50
C VAL A 77 -8.32 -3.11 16.17
N GLU A 78 -7.66 -2.59 17.18
CA GLU A 78 -8.00 -1.33 17.83
C GLU A 78 -7.11 -0.22 17.27
N PHE A 79 -7.71 0.90 16.88
CA PHE A 79 -7.01 2.12 16.49
C PHE A 79 -7.12 3.15 17.62
N PRO A 80 -6.05 3.34 18.41
CA PRO A 80 -6.10 4.23 19.58
C PRO A 80 -6.42 5.67 19.24
N GLU A 81 -6.01 6.16 18.06
CA GLU A 81 -6.24 7.55 17.63
C GLU A 81 -7.72 7.90 17.49
N ILE A 82 -8.56 6.91 17.24
CA ILE A 82 -10.00 7.10 17.07
C ILE A 82 -10.83 6.36 18.15
N ASN A 83 -10.13 5.63 19.02
CA ASN A 83 -10.76 4.81 20.07
C ASN A 83 -11.84 3.86 19.52
N LYS A 84 -11.53 3.19 18.41
CA LYS A 84 -12.41 2.25 17.70
C LYS A 84 -11.72 0.91 17.48
N THR A 85 -12.54 -0.13 17.47
CA THR A 85 -12.11 -1.51 17.28
C THR A 85 -12.85 -2.13 16.12
N TYR A 86 -12.12 -2.77 15.20
CA TYR A 86 -12.66 -3.39 13.99
C TYR A 86 -12.24 -4.84 13.86
N TYR A 87 -13.06 -5.58 13.17
CA TYR A 87 -12.79 -6.97 12.82
C TYR A 87 -12.19 -7.01 11.40
N MET A 88 -10.97 -7.53 11.27
CA MET A 88 -10.30 -7.61 9.98
C MET A 88 -10.03 -9.07 9.62
N SER A 89 -10.34 -9.44 8.38
CA SER A 89 -10.05 -10.76 7.85
C SER A 89 -8.67 -10.81 7.20
N ALA A 90 -7.91 -11.86 7.50
CA ALA A 90 -6.63 -12.08 6.85
C ALA A 90 -6.81 -12.74 5.48
N ASN A 91 -6.11 -12.20 4.49
CA ASN A 91 -5.80 -12.93 3.28
C ASN A 91 -4.35 -13.41 3.39
N ASN A 92 -4.14 -14.72 3.33
CA ASN A 92 -2.80 -15.29 3.28
C ASN A 92 -2.20 -14.98 1.89
N HIS A 93 -1.10 -14.24 1.85
CA HIS A 93 -0.43 -13.86 0.59
C HIS A 93 0.80 -14.70 0.27
N GLY A 94 1.00 -15.80 0.99
CA GLY A 94 2.05 -16.76 0.70
C GLY A 94 3.22 -16.75 1.67
N ASP A 95 4.04 -17.77 1.57
CA ASP A 95 5.24 -17.93 2.38
C ASP A 95 6.38 -17.08 1.83
N ILE A 96 7.04 -16.34 2.71
CA ILE A 96 8.25 -15.62 2.40
C ILE A 96 9.41 -16.46 2.88
N LYS A 97 10.21 -16.96 1.93
CA LYS A 97 11.43 -17.74 2.21
C LYS A 97 11.20 -18.92 3.19
N ASN A 98 10.06 -19.59 3.10
CA ASN A 98 9.67 -20.76 3.90
C ASN A 98 9.64 -20.56 5.43
N LYS A 99 10.13 -19.45 5.94
CA LYS A 99 10.24 -19.18 7.39
C LYS A 99 9.20 -18.16 7.88
N TYR A 100 8.74 -17.28 7.00
CA TYR A 100 7.82 -16.21 7.35
C TYR A 100 6.59 -16.23 6.44
N LYS A 101 5.47 -15.76 7.00
CA LYS A 101 4.23 -15.49 6.25
C LYS A 101 4.00 -14.01 6.17
N LEU A 102 3.58 -13.54 4.99
CA LEU A 102 3.00 -12.22 4.82
C LEU A 102 1.49 -12.35 4.97
N LEU A 103 0.94 -11.72 5.99
CA LEU A 103 -0.49 -11.65 6.23
C LEU A 103 -0.97 -10.24 5.87
N LYS A 104 -2.05 -10.16 5.08
CA LYS A 104 -2.71 -8.89 4.75
C LYS A 104 -4.10 -8.89 5.37
N TYR A 105 -4.29 -7.99 6.30
CA TYR A 105 -5.57 -7.75 6.96
C TYR A 105 -6.26 -6.58 6.30
N ASN A 106 -7.50 -6.77 5.85
CA ASN A 106 -8.24 -5.79 5.09
C ASN A 106 -9.49 -5.34 5.84
N LEU A 107 -9.70 -4.02 5.88
CA LEU A 107 -10.92 -3.38 6.30
C LEU A 107 -11.46 -2.55 5.13
N ILE A 108 -12.70 -2.81 4.73
CA ILE A 108 -13.34 -2.04 3.66
C ILE A 108 -14.05 -0.85 4.30
N MET A 109 -13.47 0.34 4.15
CA MET A 109 -13.90 1.55 4.86
C MET A 109 -15.37 1.91 4.65
N ASN A 110 -15.92 1.68 3.46
CA ASN A 110 -17.32 2.01 3.16
C ASN A 110 -18.33 1.00 3.69
N GLN A 111 -17.88 -0.15 4.20
CA GLN A 111 -18.73 -1.14 4.85
C GLN A 111 -18.82 -0.92 6.37
N GLU A 112 -17.94 -0.08 6.91
CA GLU A 112 -17.92 0.29 8.32
C GLU A 112 -18.57 1.66 8.50
N GLU A 113 -19.90 1.66 8.72
CA GLU A 113 -20.70 2.89 8.83
C GLU A 113 -20.15 3.83 9.92
N ASP A 114 -19.78 3.30 11.07
CA ASP A 114 -19.30 4.09 12.20
C ASP A 114 -17.90 4.71 11.95
N LEU A 115 -17.05 4.09 11.14
CA LEU A 115 -15.77 4.67 10.71
C LEU A 115 -16.02 5.80 9.71
N SER A 116 -16.88 5.55 8.73
CA SER A 116 -17.26 6.54 7.72
C SER A 116 -17.91 7.77 8.36
N GLU A 117 -18.83 7.58 9.30
CA GLU A 117 -19.48 8.65 10.05
C GLU A 117 -18.45 9.45 10.86
N TYR A 118 -17.59 8.76 11.61
CA TYR A 118 -16.55 9.40 12.40
C TYR A 118 -15.62 10.27 11.55
N ILE A 119 -15.15 9.76 10.38
CA ILE A 119 -14.27 10.52 9.47
C ILE A 119 -15.03 11.71 8.87
N ASN A 120 -16.31 11.55 8.51
CA ASN A 120 -17.12 12.62 7.94
C ASN A 120 -17.38 13.77 8.93
N GLU A 121 -17.48 13.46 10.22
CA GLU A 121 -17.70 14.45 11.28
C GLU A 121 -16.41 15.16 11.68
N ASN A 122 -15.30 14.42 11.79
CA ASN A 122 -14.05 14.92 12.34
C ASN A 122 -13.06 15.40 11.26
N GLY A 123 -13.33 15.14 9.98
CA GLY A 123 -12.41 15.41 8.88
C GLY A 123 -11.41 14.29 8.67
N ALA A 124 -10.34 14.59 7.93
CA ALA A 124 -9.29 13.61 7.68
C ALA A 124 -8.58 13.22 8.99
N ILE A 125 -8.39 11.92 9.20
CA ILE A 125 -7.72 11.36 10.37
C ILE A 125 -6.47 10.60 9.94
N THR A 126 -5.45 10.61 10.79
CA THR A 126 -4.20 9.87 10.54
C THR A 126 -4.03 8.79 11.58
N LEU A 127 -3.89 7.56 11.11
CA LEU A 127 -3.57 6.39 11.91
C LEU A 127 -2.08 6.13 11.83
N THR A 128 -1.43 6.03 12.96
CA THR A 128 0.01 5.75 13.07
C THR A 128 0.28 4.45 13.80
N ARG A 129 -0.69 3.98 14.54
CA ARG A 129 -0.57 2.86 15.46
C ARG A 129 -1.82 1.98 15.43
N ALA A 130 -1.62 0.68 15.67
CA ALA A 130 -2.72 -0.24 15.94
C ALA A 130 -2.36 -1.19 17.06
N ILE A 131 -3.38 -1.62 17.81
CA ILE A 131 -3.28 -2.74 18.76
C ILE A 131 -3.98 -3.93 18.12
N ILE A 132 -3.21 -4.93 17.77
CA ILE A 132 -3.71 -6.15 17.16
C ILE A 132 -3.97 -7.17 18.25
N ILE A 133 -5.21 -7.62 18.34
CA ILE A 133 -5.68 -8.59 19.32
C ILE A 133 -5.86 -9.92 18.59
N ASP A 134 -4.91 -10.83 18.81
CA ASP A 134 -4.90 -12.18 18.26
C ASP A 134 -5.05 -13.19 19.41
N LYS A 135 -6.25 -13.75 19.57
CA LYS A 135 -6.64 -14.64 20.67
C LYS A 135 -6.36 -13.95 22.03
N ASP A 136 -5.36 -14.44 22.73
CA ASP A 136 -5.00 -13.97 24.08
C ASP A 136 -3.81 -13.00 24.09
N LYS A 137 -3.35 -12.54 22.92
CA LYS A 137 -2.17 -11.71 22.79
C LYS A 137 -2.50 -10.37 22.12
N ASN A 138 -1.97 -9.31 22.68
CA ASN A 138 -2.06 -7.98 22.12
C ASN A 138 -0.69 -7.55 21.59
N TYR A 139 -0.68 -7.08 20.35
CA TYR A 139 0.53 -6.58 19.69
C TYR A 139 0.33 -5.11 19.35
N ASP A 140 1.16 -4.28 19.92
CA ASP A 140 1.24 -2.87 19.58
C ASP A 140 2.14 -2.73 18.37
N VAL A 141 1.61 -2.19 17.27
CA VAL A 141 2.29 -2.11 15.99
C VAL A 141 2.28 -0.68 15.45
N ASP A 142 3.40 -0.28 14.88
CA ASP A 142 3.58 0.98 14.18
C ASP A 142 3.16 0.79 12.72
N LEU A 143 2.15 1.53 12.28
CA LEU A 143 1.60 1.46 10.93
C LEU A 143 2.31 2.38 9.93
N GLY A 144 3.19 3.27 10.40
CA GLY A 144 3.71 4.39 9.63
C GLY A 144 2.75 5.57 9.68
N GLU A 145 2.18 5.97 8.57
CA GLU A 145 1.28 7.11 8.50
C GLU A 145 0.18 6.85 7.46
N ILE A 146 -1.01 6.50 7.91
CA ILE A 146 -2.17 6.21 7.06
C ILE A 146 -3.24 7.27 7.29
N THR A 147 -3.44 8.16 6.33
CA THR A 147 -4.45 9.21 6.39
C THR A 147 -5.72 8.74 5.70
N LEU A 148 -6.83 8.76 6.44
CA LEU A 148 -8.17 8.43 5.95
C LEU A 148 -8.92 9.73 5.68
N HIS A 149 -9.37 9.94 4.45
CA HIS A 149 -10.09 11.14 4.04
C HIS A 149 -11.60 10.96 4.11
N PRO A 150 -12.36 12.04 4.46
CA PRO A 150 -13.81 11.99 4.53
C PRO A 150 -14.44 11.73 3.16
N ASN A 151 -15.59 11.09 3.22
CA ASN A 151 -16.34 10.72 2.05
C ASN A 151 -16.93 11.92 1.26
N LYS A 152 -17.07 13.06 1.92
CA LYS A 152 -17.70 14.29 1.36
C LYS A 152 -17.08 14.73 0.02
N ASP A 153 -15.79 14.43 -0.17
CA ASP A 153 -15.03 14.86 -1.34
C ASP A 153 -15.25 13.95 -2.56
N ARG A 154 -15.99 12.85 -2.42
CA ARG A 154 -16.09 11.81 -3.44
C ARG A 154 -17.44 11.67 -4.14
N TYR A 155 -18.51 12.23 -3.61
CA TYR A 155 -19.90 11.90 -4.02
C TYR A 155 -20.43 12.67 -5.23
N LYS A 156 -19.57 13.16 -6.09
CA LYS A 156 -20.04 13.31 -7.47
C LYS A 156 -19.32 12.24 -8.27
N GLU A 157 -20.04 11.18 -8.62
CA GLU A 157 -19.54 10.21 -9.61
C GLU A 157 -18.90 11.01 -10.73
N SER A 158 -17.59 10.79 -10.91
CA SER A 158 -16.93 11.47 -12.00
C SER A 158 -17.63 11.06 -13.29
N LYS A 159 -18.17 12.04 -13.98
CA LYS A 159 -18.75 11.83 -15.30
C LYS A 159 -17.66 11.55 -16.34
N MET A 160 -16.41 11.82 -15.99
CA MET A 160 -15.27 11.33 -16.75
C MET A 160 -15.19 9.82 -16.60
N ARG A 161 -15.41 9.10 -17.69
CA ARG A 161 -15.41 7.63 -17.65
C ARG A 161 -14.00 7.11 -17.54
N GLN A 162 -13.68 6.45 -16.45
CA GLN A 162 -12.46 5.66 -16.34
C GLN A 162 -12.51 4.52 -17.37
N LEU A 163 -11.50 4.43 -18.22
CA LEU A 163 -11.37 3.38 -19.22
C LEU A 163 -10.55 2.22 -18.66
N ASN A 164 -9.31 2.50 -18.25
CA ASN A 164 -8.40 1.51 -17.74
C ASN A 164 -7.61 2.06 -16.54
N SER A 165 -7.12 1.14 -15.74
CA SER A 165 -6.07 1.39 -14.75
C SER A 165 -5.12 0.21 -14.80
N TYR A 166 -3.85 0.47 -14.99
CA TYR A 166 -2.83 -0.56 -15.01
C TYR A 166 -1.57 -0.06 -14.30
N GLY A 167 -0.82 -1.00 -13.77
CA GLY A 167 0.43 -0.68 -13.11
C GLY A 167 1.33 -1.91 -13.03
N ASN A 168 2.61 -1.63 -13.06
CA ASN A 168 3.68 -2.56 -12.77
C ASN A 168 4.76 -1.84 -11.94
N ASN A 169 5.90 -2.46 -11.73
CA ASN A 169 6.99 -1.87 -10.94
C ASN A 169 7.64 -0.65 -11.61
N GLU A 170 7.45 -0.45 -12.92
CA GLU A 170 8.06 0.63 -13.68
C GLU A 170 7.11 1.79 -13.93
N GLU A 171 5.81 1.51 -14.10
CA GLU A 171 4.82 2.50 -14.49
C GLU A 171 3.46 2.21 -13.89
N GLN A 172 2.76 3.24 -13.43
CA GLN A 172 1.40 3.18 -12.94
C GLN A 172 0.58 4.24 -13.66
N CYS A 173 -0.54 3.83 -14.23
CA CYS A 173 -1.34 4.66 -15.12
C CYS A 173 -2.82 4.51 -14.85
N ILE A 174 -3.54 5.59 -15.14
CA ILE A 174 -5.00 5.58 -15.21
C ILE A 174 -5.46 6.48 -16.36
N ASP A 175 -6.40 6.00 -17.15
CA ASP A 175 -6.96 6.76 -18.27
C ASP A 175 -8.46 7.01 -18.10
N PHE A 176 -8.85 8.20 -18.54
CA PHE A 176 -10.21 8.71 -18.48
C PHE A 176 -10.65 9.26 -19.82
N TYR A 177 -11.87 8.98 -20.21
CA TYR A 177 -12.50 9.55 -21.41
C TYR A 177 -13.36 10.76 -21.04
N ALA A 178 -13.09 11.88 -21.66
CA ALA A 178 -13.83 13.13 -21.50
C ALA A 178 -14.99 13.21 -22.51
N HIS A 179 -16.22 12.90 -22.08
CA HIS A 179 -17.41 12.98 -22.95
C HIS A 179 -17.99 14.40 -23.06
N GLU A 180 -17.51 15.33 -22.27
CA GLU A 180 -17.74 16.77 -22.35
C GLU A 180 -16.42 17.51 -22.11
N GLU A 181 -16.42 18.84 -22.09
CA GLU A 181 -15.23 19.64 -21.80
C GLU A 181 -14.95 19.65 -20.30
N TYR A 182 -13.69 19.46 -19.91
CA TYR A 182 -13.22 19.52 -18.53
C TYR A 182 -12.04 20.47 -18.36
N TYR A 183 -11.89 20.96 -17.16
CA TYR A 183 -10.73 21.77 -16.75
C TYR A 183 -10.02 21.05 -15.61
N LEU A 184 -8.77 20.67 -15.84
CA LEU A 184 -7.91 20.11 -14.79
C LEU A 184 -7.42 21.27 -13.93
N ASN A 185 -7.88 21.35 -12.70
CA ASN A 185 -7.62 22.45 -11.78
C ASN A 185 -6.41 22.20 -10.88
N LYS A 186 -6.20 20.93 -10.47
CA LYS A 186 -5.17 20.60 -9.49
C LYS A 186 -4.80 19.12 -9.52
N ILE A 187 -3.55 18.82 -9.18
CA ILE A 187 -3.05 17.49 -8.90
C ILE A 187 -2.36 17.57 -7.53
N GLU A 188 -2.80 16.76 -6.59
CA GLU A 188 -2.30 16.84 -5.22
C GLU A 188 -2.24 15.49 -4.50
N SER A 189 -1.27 15.35 -3.61
CA SER A 189 -1.18 14.33 -2.57
C SER A 189 -0.22 14.85 -1.49
N LYS A 190 -0.43 14.44 -0.26
CA LYS A 190 0.46 14.72 0.85
C LYS A 190 1.91 14.29 0.56
N TYR A 191 2.07 13.21 -0.21
CA TYR A 191 3.38 12.62 -0.50
C TYR A 191 3.89 12.94 -1.91
N LEU A 192 3.23 13.81 -2.67
CA LEU A 192 3.56 14.07 -4.07
C LEU A 192 5.01 14.55 -4.24
N ASP A 193 5.49 15.46 -3.40
CA ASP A 193 6.85 16.00 -3.50
C ASP A 193 7.92 14.95 -3.13
N GLU A 194 7.60 14.01 -2.24
CA GLU A 194 8.47 12.89 -1.93
C GLU A 194 8.46 11.87 -3.07
N LEU A 195 7.28 11.55 -3.60
CA LEU A 195 7.13 10.63 -4.72
C LEU A 195 7.83 11.13 -5.99
N LYS A 196 7.87 12.43 -6.24
CA LYS A 196 8.63 13.03 -7.36
C LYS A 196 10.13 12.73 -7.32
N LYS A 197 10.68 12.35 -6.21
CA LYS A 197 12.08 11.89 -6.14
C LYS A 197 12.28 10.57 -6.88
N TYR A 198 11.23 9.74 -6.95
CA TYR A 198 11.26 8.37 -7.47
C TYR A 198 10.54 8.20 -8.79
N TYR A 199 9.54 9.07 -9.06
CA TYR A 199 8.70 9.01 -10.24
C TYR A 199 8.70 10.32 -11.01
N ASP A 200 8.63 10.19 -12.32
CA ASP A 200 8.24 11.27 -13.22
C ASP A 200 6.72 11.21 -13.42
N PHE A 201 6.06 12.29 -13.04
CA PHE A 201 4.62 12.42 -13.19
C PHE A 201 4.28 13.26 -14.42
N TYR A 202 3.39 12.77 -15.26
CA TYR A 202 2.94 13.49 -16.44
C TYR A 202 1.53 13.09 -16.85
N ILE A 203 0.90 13.95 -17.63
CA ILE A 203 -0.35 13.65 -18.32
C ILE A 203 -0.09 13.46 -19.80
N ILE A 204 -0.90 12.62 -20.43
CA ILE A 204 -0.98 12.51 -21.89
C ILE A 204 -2.41 12.79 -22.29
N VAL A 205 -2.62 13.79 -23.15
CA VAL A 205 -3.95 14.19 -23.62
C VAL A 205 -4.02 14.04 -25.14
N GLY A 206 -5.05 13.39 -25.65
CA GLY A 206 -5.25 13.22 -27.09
C GLY A 206 -6.43 12.33 -27.44
N GLY A 207 -6.72 12.19 -28.74
CA GLY A 207 -7.71 11.24 -29.26
C GLY A 207 -7.10 9.88 -29.55
N GLU A 208 -7.94 8.92 -29.96
CA GLU A 208 -7.48 7.56 -30.32
C GLU A 208 -6.52 7.55 -31.52
N ASN A 209 -6.75 8.45 -32.50
CA ASN A 209 -6.00 8.50 -33.77
C ASN A 209 -5.30 9.85 -34.00
N GLU A 210 -5.03 10.62 -32.93
CA GLU A 210 -4.41 11.92 -33.00
C GLU A 210 -3.05 11.92 -32.29
N ASP A 211 -2.22 12.91 -32.60
CA ASP A 211 -1.01 13.18 -31.82
C ASP A 211 -1.37 13.45 -30.38
N ARG A 212 -0.74 12.72 -29.46
CA ARG A 212 -0.95 12.83 -28.04
C ARG A 212 0.07 13.78 -27.44
N GLU A 213 -0.41 14.78 -26.71
CA GLU A 213 0.45 15.74 -26.00
C GLU A 213 0.86 15.15 -24.65
N LYS A 214 2.16 15.04 -24.40
CA LYS A 214 2.74 14.64 -23.11
C LYS A 214 3.19 15.88 -22.36
N ILE A 215 2.66 16.09 -21.15
CA ILE A 215 2.94 17.27 -20.33
C ILE A 215 3.36 16.81 -18.92
N SER A 216 4.56 17.16 -18.46
CA SER A 216 4.94 16.98 -17.06
C SER A 216 4.00 17.77 -16.14
N ILE A 217 3.63 17.19 -14.99
CA ILE A 217 2.73 17.86 -14.04
C ILE A 217 3.29 19.20 -13.55
N GLU A 218 4.61 19.38 -13.55
CA GLU A 218 5.29 20.63 -13.17
C GLU A 218 5.12 21.74 -14.21
N ASN A 219 4.81 21.37 -15.45
CA ASN A 219 4.65 22.32 -16.58
C ASN A 219 3.18 22.60 -16.90
N ILE A 220 2.23 21.99 -16.18
CA ILE A 220 0.81 22.22 -16.39
C ILE A 220 0.45 23.63 -15.92
N LYS A 221 -0.15 24.40 -16.82
CA LYS A 221 -0.74 25.72 -16.49
C LYS A 221 -2.20 25.49 -16.13
N TYR A 222 -2.52 25.60 -14.86
CA TYR A 222 -3.89 25.44 -14.36
C TYR A 222 -4.74 26.70 -14.55
N PRO A 223 -6.04 26.60 -14.88
CA PRO A 223 -6.72 25.36 -15.25
C PRO A 223 -6.30 24.89 -16.65
N TYR A 224 -6.03 23.59 -16.81
CA TYR A 224 -5.69 22.99 -18.10
C TYR A 224 -6.96 22.43 -18.76
N LYS A 225 -7.24 22.88 -19.98
CA LYS A 225 -8.45 22.51 -20.72
C LYS A 225 -8.32 21.15 -21.39
N ILE A 226 -9.20 20.22 -21.04
CA ILE A 226 -9.37 18.92 -21.68
C ILE A 226 -10.61 19.01 -22.57
N LYS A 227 -10.41 18.92 -23.90
CA LYS A 227 -11.53 19.01 -24.85
C LYS A 227 -12.38 17.75 -24.80
N LYS A 228 -13.65 17.89 -25.17
CA LYS A 228 -14.56 16.77 -25.39
C LYS A 228 -13.93 15.73 -26.34
N ASP A 229 -14.27 14.46 -26.12
CA ASP A 229 -13.84 13.30 -26.90
C ASP A 229 -12.33 13.03 -26.86
N LYS A 230 -11.64 13.56 -25.83
CA LYS A 230 -10.23 13.29 -25.55
C LYS A 230 -10.07 12.28 -24.41
N ILE A 231 -8.94 11.60 -24.46
CA ILE A 231 -8.46 10.74 -23.38
C ILE A 231 -7.44 11.53 -22.56
N LEU A 232 -7.63 11.57 -21.25
CA LEU A 232 -6.64 12.01 -20.28
C LEU A 232 -6.01 10.76 -19.66
N LEU A 233 -4.75 10.51 -19.96
CA LEU A 233 -3.95 9.49 -19.30
C LEU A 233 -3.05 10.15 -18.28
N PHE A 234 -3.16 9.76 -17.02
CA PHE A 234 -2.27 10.19 -15.96
C PHE A 234 -1.27 9.08 -15.64
N VAL A 235 0.02 9.43 -15.57
CA VAL A 235 1.12 8.47 -15.50
C VAL A 235 2.08 8.85 -14.36
N ALA A 236 2.46 7.82 -13.60
CA ALA A 236 3.61 7.85 -12.70
C ALA A 236 4.63 6.83 -13.22
N ALA A 237 5.69 7.29 -13.86
CA ALA A 237 6.75 6.45 -14.40
C ALA A 237 7.97 6.49 -13.47
N LYS A 238 8.49 5.32 -13.11
CA LYS A 238 9.69 5.20 -12.30
C LYS A 238 10.87 5.84 -13.02
N LYS A 239 11.66 6.61 -12.29
CA LYS A 239 12.89 7.20 -12.83
C LYS A 239 13.97 6.14 -13.04
N ASP A 240 14.72 6.30 -14.12
CA ASP A 240 15.89 5.47 -14.38
C ASP A 240 16.92 5.57 -13.23
N ASN A 241 17.61 4.47 -12.97
CA ASN A 241 18.70 4.38 -11.96
C ASN A 241 18.29 4.55 -10.49
N ILE A 242 16.99 4.43 -10.16
CA ILE A 242 16.55 4.36 -8.77
C ILE A 242 16.36 2.90 -8.40
N ASP A 243 17.16 2.40 -7.46
CA ASP A 243 16.90 1.11 -6.85
C ASP A 243 15.78 1.25 -5.81
N ILE A 244 14.69 0.52 -6.03
CA ILE A 244 13.54 0.53 -5.13
C ILE A 244 13.91 -0.02 -3.74
N ILE A 245 14.95 -0.86 -3.66
CA ILE A 245 15.40 -1.49 -2.42
C ILE A 245 15.96 -0.43 -1.44
N ASP A 246 16.55 0.65 -1.96
CA ASP A 246 17.14 1.72 -1.14
C ASP A 246 16.10 2.70 -0.57
N LEU A 247 14.81 2.50 -0.85
CA LEU A 247 13.78 3.40 -0.35
C LEU A 247 13.48 3.12 1.13
N GLU A 248 13.76 4.11 1.97
CA GLU A 248 13.47 4.05 3.41
C GLU A 248 11.98 3.90 3.73
N LYS A 249 11.11 4.39 2.84
CA LYS A 249 9.67 4.46 3.07
C LYS A 249 8.89 3.70 2.02
N TYR A 250 7.87 2.98 2.47
CA TYR A 250 6.90 2.31 1.62
C TYR A 250 5.66 3.19 1.42
N TYR A 251 5.47 3.65 0.18
CA TYR A 251 4.29 4.41 -0.22
C TYR A 251 3.28 3.49 -0.93
N ASP A 252 2.05 3.50 -0.44
CA ASP A 252 0.87 2.90 -1.09
C ASP A 252 -0.25 3.93 -0.96
N THR A 253 -0.26 4.93 -1.85
CA THR A 253 -1.06 6.14 -1.71
C THR A 253 -1.79 6.48 -2.99
N SER A 254 -2.79 7.36 -2.87
CA SER A 254 -3.55 7.87 -4.00
C SER A 254 -3.22 9.33 -4.26
N ILE A 255 -3.00 9.67 -5.52
CA ILE A 255 -2.86 11.07 -5.98
C ILE A 255 -4.22 11.52 -6.46
N ARG A 256 -4.71 12.60 -5.89
CA ARG A 256 -5.99 13.22 -6.23
C ARG A 256 -5.83 14.20 -7.39
N ILE A 257 -6.70 14.08 -8.37
CA ILE A 257 -6.77 14.94 -9.54
C ILE A 257 -8.13 15.64 -9.51
N GLU A 258 -8.13 16.96 -9.39
CA GLU A 258 -9.34 17.76 -9.39
C GLU A 258 -9.65 18.23 -10.82
N VAL A 259 -10.83 17.91 -11.31
CA VAL A 259 -11.36 18.37 -12.58
C VAL A 259 -12.69 19.08 -12.38
N GLU A 260 -12.97 20.06 -13.22
CA GLU A 260 -14.22 20.82 -13.26
C GLU A 260 -14.87 20.65 -14.63
N ASN A 261 -16.16 20.30 -14.65
CA ASN A 261 -16.92 20.15 -15.89
C ASN A 261 -17.51 21.49 -16.39
N GLU A 262 -18.18 21.49 -17.54
CA GLU A 262 -18.82 22.69 -18.12
C GLU A 262 -19.88 23.32 -17.21
N LYS A 263 -20.46 22.55 -16.28
CA LYS A 263 -21.45 23.02 -15.31
C LYS A 263 -20.85 23.60 -14.03
N LYS A 264 -19.53 23.72 -13.98
CA LYS A 264 -18.78 24.15 -12.79
C LYS A 264 -18.89 23.17 -11.62
N GLU A 265 -19.14 21.91 -11.90
CA GLU A 265 -19.13 20.86 -10.91
C GLU A 265 -17.73 20.31 -10.78
N ILE A 266 -17.23 20.24 -9.55
CA ILE A 266 -15.91 19.67 -9.24
C ILE A 266 -16.06 18.16 -9.08
N GLU A 267 -15.16 17.44 -9.73
CA GLU A 267 -15.04 15.98 -9.68
C GLU A 267 -13.61 15.61 -9.31
N TYR A 268 -13.44 14.46 -8.65
CA TYR A 268 -12.13 13.98 -8.26
C TYR A 268 -11.83 12.63 -8.92
N LEU A 269 -10.64 12.54 -9.50
CA LEU A 269 -10.07 11.33 -10.06
C LEU A 269 -8.86 10.93 -9.22
N TYR A 270 -8.52 9.66 -9.20
CA TYR A 270 -7.45 9.15 -8.35
C TYR A 270 -6.51 8.24 -9.12
N LEU A 271 -5.20 8.51 -9.04
CA LEU A 271 -4.16 7.58 -9.46
C LEU A 271 -3.58 6.91 -8.22
N LYS A 272 -3.66 5.60 -8.14
CA LYS A 272 -2.98 4.85 -7.10
C LYS A 272 -1.50 4.68 -7.43
N VAL A 273 -0.63 5.03 -6.49
CA VAL A 273 0.82 4.93 -6.63
C VAL A 273 1.37 4.08 -5.50
N LYS A 274 2.14 3.05 -5.90
CA LYS A 274 2.79 2.12 -4.99
C LYS A 274 4.25 1.98 -5.40
N ASN A 275 5.18 2.33 -4.50
CA ASN A 275 6.59 2.40 -4.86
C ASN A 275 7.34 1.06 -4.81
N LYS A 276 6.80 0.07 -4.10
CA LYS A 276 7.35 -1.28 -4.05
C LYS A 276 6.29 -2.29 -3.61
N GLU A 277 6.53 -3.57 -3.86
CA GLU A 277 5.71 -4.62 -3.28
C GLU A 277 6.13 -4.88 -1.82
N SER A 278 5.18 -5.29 -0.99
CA SER A 278 5.47 -5.60 0.41
C SER A 278 6.50 -6.73 0.58
N THR A 279 6.61 -7.60 -0.42
CA THR A 279 7.60 -8.68 -0.49
C THR A 279 9.03 -8.17 -0.73
N ASP A 280 9.20 -6.99 -1.30
CA ASP A 280 10.51 -6.38 -1.58
C ASP A 280 11.15 -5.77 -0.30
N LEU A 281 10.38 -5.72 0.79
CA LEU A 281 10.80 -5.18 2.09
C LEU A 281 11.53 -6.19 2.97
N LEU A 282 11.71 -7.42 2.49
CA LEU A 282 12.26 -8.57 3.19
C LEU A 282 13.50 -9.14 2.49
#